data_69b9681c853746ea3c088b30eedafe02
#
_entry.id   69b9681c853746ea3c088b30eedafe02
#
_cell.length_a   1.000
_cell.length_b   1.000
_cell.length_c   1.000
_cell.angle_alpha   90.00
_cell.angle_beta   90.00
_cell.angle_gamma   90.00
#
_symmetry.space_group_name_H-M   'P 1'
#
loop_
_entity.id
_entity.type
_entity.pdbx_description
1 polymer ?
#
loop_
_entity_poly.entity_id
_entity_poly.type
_entity_poly.pdbx_seq_one_letter_code
_entity_poly.pdbx_strand_id
1 'polypeptide(L)'
;MKHFKAIAAMSENRVIGQGNKIPWHLPEDFKWFKKMTTGNVVVMGRKTFESLKGALPNRLNLVLTRHPRILIRKHPEIFGQFKEWRGGAQLKKSYQMHFTRIDKGKPTDIRLFDSLELIDPAEFPTDIFICGGAEVYAQTLPRCSDLYLTVVKRQCDGDAFFPPFESMFQLHEMIFEGPDFEIRHYRHRGLR
;
A
#
# COMPACT_ATOMS: atom_id res chain seq x y z
N MET A 1 13.77 -6.11 14.98
CA MET A 1 13.65 -4.84 14.21
C MET A 1 12.29 -4.84 13.53
N LYS A 2 11.58 -3.72 13.44
CA LYS A 2 10.28 -3.68 12.77
C LYS A 2 10.47 -3.59 11.25
N HIS A 3 9.73 -4.41 10.50
CA HIS A 3 9.82 -4.50 9.05
C HIS A 3 8.50 -4.08 8.39
N PHE A 4 8.54 -3.78 7.11
CA PHE A 4 7.34 -3.67 6.30
C PHE A 4 6.65 -5.02 6.13
N LYS A 5 5.35 -4.99 5.86
CA LYS A 5 4.57 -6.12 5.36
C LYS A 5 4.04 -5.76 3.98
N ALA A 6 4.09 -6.66 3.01
CA ALA A 6 3.47 -6.42 1.72
C ALA A 6 2.09 -7.06 1.66
N ILE A 7 1.13 -6.39 1.01
CA ILE A 7 -0.20 -6.93 0.72
C ILE A 7 -0.54 -6.61 -0.73
N ALA A 8 -0.88 -7.63 -1.52
CA ALA A 8 -1.11 -7.50 -2.95
C ALA A 8 -2.12 -8.54 -3.45
N ALA A 9 -2.73 -8.25 -4.60
CA ALA A 9 -3.43 -9.25 -5.40
C ALA A 9 -2.81 -9.26 -6.81
N MET A 10 -2.60 -10.45 -7.36
CA MET A 10 -2.11 -10.64 -8.73
C MET A 10 -2.83 -11.79 -9.42
N SER A 11 -2.90 -11.76 -10.75
CA SER A 11 -3.32 -12.90 -11.56
C SER A 11 -2.21 -13.97 -11.65
N GLU A 12 -2.52 -15.14 -12.22
CA GLU A 12 -1.54 -16.21 -12.44
C GLU A 12 -0.32 -15.76 -13.26
N ASN A 13 -0.52 -14.87 -14.22
CA ASN A 13 0.55 -14.26 -15.02
C ASN A 13 1.09 -12.96 -14.42
N ARG A 14 0.93 -12.77 -13.09
CA ARG A 14 1.48 -11.67 -12.28
C ARG A 14 0.94 -10.27 -12.57
N VAL A 15 -0.10 -10.12 -13.35
CA VAL A 15 -0.72 -8.80 -13.57
C VAL A 15 -1.31 -8.29 -12.25
N ILE A 16 -1.04 -7.01 -11.94
CA ILE A 16 -1.60 -6.29 -10.78
C ILE A 16 -2.38 -5.06 -11.22
N GLY A 17 -2.35 -4.72 -12.50
CA GLY A 17 -3.05 -3.55 -13.04
C GLY A 17 -3.04 -3.48 -14.55
N GLN A 18 -4.06 -2.78 -15.08
CA GLN A 18 -4.21 -2.42 -16.48
C GLN A 18 -4.80 -1.01 -16.57
N GLY A 19 -4.10 -0.08 -17.22
CA GLY A 19 -4.58 1.28 -17.38
C GLY A 19 -4.92 1.97 -16.05
N ASN A 20 -4.11 1.77 -15.01
CA ASN A 20 -4.29 2.28 -13.65
C ASN A 20 -5.56 1.73 -12.93
N LYS A 21 -6.06 0.56 -13.32
CA LYS A 21 -7.18 -0.14 -12.68
C LYS A 21 -6.79 -1.59 -12.37
N ILE A 22 -7.45 -2.19 -11.38
CA ILE A 22 -7.38 -3.63 -11.13
C ILE A 22 -8.28 -4.34 -12.15
N PRO A 23 -7.78 -5.34 -12.94
CA PRO A 23 -8.54 -5.93 -14.04
C PRO A 23 -9.58 -6.98 -13.60
N TRP A 24 -9.87 -7.08 -12.30
CA TRP A 24 -10.90 -7.94 -11.73
C TRP A 24 -11.71 -7.22 -10.66
N HIS A 25 -12.83 -7.84 -10.28
CA HIS A 25 -13.66 -7.40 -9.18
C HIS A 25 -13.92 -8.57 -8.25
N LEU A 26 -13.28 -8.59 -7.07
CA LEU A 26 -13.40 -9.63 -6.05
C LEU A 26 -13.75 -8.99 -4.71
N PRO A 27 -15.06 -8.90 -4.37
CA PRO A 27 -15.51 -8.23 -3.15
C PRO A 27 -14.92 -8.81 -1.86
N GLU A 28 -14.68 -10.13 -1.82
CA GLU A 28 -14.10 -10.82 -0.66
C GLU A 28 -12.64 -10.42 -0.45
N ASP A 29 -11.86 -10.29 -1.52
CA ASP A 29 -10.48 -9.80 -1.45
C ASP A 29 -10.41 -8.35 -0.96
N PHE A 30 -11.32 -7.49 -1.45
CA PHE A 30 -11.44 -6.12 -0.92
C PHE A 30 -11.81 -6.07 0.57
N LYS A 31 -12.68 -6.96 1.04
CA LYS A 31 -13.02 -7.09 2.47
C LYS A 31 -11.79 -7.55 3.27
N TRP A 32 -11.05 -8.53 2.76
CA TRP A 32 -9.80 -9.00 3.34
C TRP A 32 -8.76 -7.88 3.44
N PHE A 33 -8.47 -7.20 2.34
CA PHE A 33 -7.56 -6.05 2.30
C PHE A 33 -7.95 -4.99 3.33
N LYS A 34 -9.25 -4.64 3.39
CA LYS A 34 -9.77 -3.68 4.37
C LYS A 34 -9.55 -4.17 5.80
N LYS A 35 -9.83 -5.43 6.09
CA LYS A 35 -9.64 -6.04 7.42
C LYS A 35 -8.18 -5.95 7.86
N MET A 36 -7.24 -6.30 6.99
CA MET A 36 -5.81 -6.32 7.29
C MET A 36 -5.23 -4.92 7.50
N THR A 37 -5.69 -3.93 6.72
CA THR A 37 -5.04 -2.63 6.69
C THR A 37 -5.72 -1.55 7.55
N THR A 38 -6.98 -1.74 7.98
CA THR A 38 -7.69 -0.74 8.82
C THR A 38 -7.00 -0.55 10.17
N GLY A 39 -6.78 0.70 10.56
CA GLY A 39 -6.07 1.08 11.79
C GLY A 39 -4.55 1.03 11.67
N ASN A 40 -4.04 0.66 10.50
CA ASN A 40 -2.62 0.50 10.21
C ASN A 40 -2.10 1.62 9.28
N VAL A 41 -0.81 1.58 9.01
CA VAL A 41 -0.15 2.42 8.02
C VAL A 41 -0.18 1.71 6.67
N VAL A 42 -0.49 2.45 5.60
CA VAL A 42 -0.41 1.96 4.22
C VAL A 42 0.54 2.81 3.41
N VAL A 43 1.43 2.18 2.66
CA VAL A 43 2.41 2.84 1.79
C VAL A 43 2.07 2.50 0.35
N MET A 44 1.98 3.53 -0.49
CA MET A 44 1.67 3.34 -1.91
C MET A 44 2.32 4.41 -2.78
N GLY A 45 2.56 4.08 -4.03
CA GLY A 45 3.00 5.06 -5.02
C GLY A 45 1.85 5.96 -5.48
N ARG A 46 2.22 7.12 -6.04
CA ARG A 46 1.27 8.11 -6.56
C ARG A 46 0.19 7.52 -7.48
N LYS A 47 0.56 6.70 -8.47
CA LYS A 47 -0.40 6.10 -9.41
C LYS A 47 -1.44 5.22 -8.69
N THR A 48 -1.02 4.43 -7.70
CA THR A 48 -1.93 3.62 -6.88
C THR A 48 -2.86 4.50 -6.06
N PHE A 49 -2.36 5.58 -5.44
CA PHE A 49 -3.18 6.54 -4.71
C PHE A 49 -4.25 7.19 -5.61
N GLU A 50 -3.88 7.61 -6.81
CA GLU A 50 -4.80 8.18 -7.81
C GLU A 50 -5.86 7.17 -8.24
N SER A 51 -5.50 5.88 -8.41
CA SER A 51 -6.44 4.81 -8.79
C SER A 51 -7.51 4.51 -7.73
N LEU A 52 -7.18 4.74 -6.45
CA LEU A 52 -8.09 4.57 -5.31
C LEU A 52 -9.07 5.75 -5.15
N LYS A 53 -8.93 6.81 -5.96
CA LYS A 53 -9.72 8.04 -5.88
C LYS A 53 -9.65 8.73 -4.52
N GLY A 54 -8.57 8.52 -3.77
CA GLY A 54 -8.31 9.18 -2.50
C GLY A 54 -7.71 8.30 -1.42
N ALA A 55 -7.65 8.87 -0.23
CA ALA A 55 -7.08 8.20 0.93
C ALA A 55 -7.99 7.07 1.43
N LEU A 56 -7.38 5.96 1.79
CA LEU A 56 -8.06 4.86 2.46
C LEU A 56 -8.48 5.31 3.87
N PRO A 57 -9.79 5.27 4.21
CA PRO A 57 -10.28 5.79 5.47
C PRO A 57 -9.80 4.95 6.67
N ASN A 58 -9.67 5.62 7.84
CA ASN A 58 -9.20 5.04 9.09
C ASN A 58 -7.80 4.41 8.99
N ARG A 59 -6.91 5.04 8.21
CA ARG A 59 -5.53 4.64 7.99
C ARG A 59 -4.62 5.85 7.91
N LEU A 60 -3.36 5.65 8.23
CA LEU A 60 -2.32 6.59 7.83
C LEU A 60 -1.82 6.20 6.44
N ASN A 61 -2.11 7.05 5.44
CA ASN A 61 -1.71 6.84 4.05
C ASN A 61 -0.38 7.54 3.77
N LEU A 62 0.67 6.79 3.53
CA LEU A 62 1.97 7.28 3.09
C LEU A 62 2.04 7.16 1.57
N VAL A 63 2.14 8.29 0.87
CA VAL A 63 2.14 8.34 -0.59
C VAL A 63 3.51 8.77 -1.09
N LEU A 64 4.13 7.89 -1.88
CA LEU A 64 5.41 8.15 -2.52
C LEU A 64 5.21 8.95 -3.80
N THR A 65 5.75 10.18 -3.85
CA THR A 65 5.70 11.05 -5.02
C THR A 65 6.85 12.05 -5.04
N ARG A 66 7.55 12.14 -6.15
CA ARG A 66 8.61 13.15 -6.38
C ARG A 66 8.06 14.57 -6.57
N HIS A 67 6.75 14.70 -6.79
CA HIS A 67 6.10 15.98 -7.10
C HIS A 67 4.84 16.21 -6.25
N PRO A 68 4.96 16.37 -4.91
CA PRO A 68 3.81 16.46 -4.01
C PRO A 68 2.89 17.64 -4.33
N ARG A 69 3.45 18.81 -4.65
CA ARG A 69 2.65 20.00 -5.02
C ARG A 69 1.83 19.80 -6.30
N ILE A 70 2.37 19.03 -7.27
CA ILE A 70 1.64 18.70 -8.50
C ILE A 70 0.49 17.75 -8.19
N LEU A 71 0.71 16.74 -7.35
CA LEU A 71 -0.33 15.81 -6.92
C LEU A 71 -1.48 16.55 -6.25
N ILE A 72 -1.20 17.42 -5.28
CA ILE A 72 -2.20 18.19 -4.56
C ILE A 72 -3.00 19.08 -5.52
N ARG A 73 -2.32 19.81 -6.41
CA ARG A 73 -2.97 20.71 -7.36
C ARG A 73 -3.85 19.98 -8.38
N LYS A 74 -3.47 18.76 -8.77
CA LYS A 74 -4.25 17.94 -9.70
C LYS A 74 -5.48 17.30 -9.08
N HIS A 75 -5.52 17.15 -7.75
CA HIS A 75 -6.56 16.44 -7.02
C HIS A 75 -7.17 17.28 -5.90
N PRO A 76 -7.70 18.50 -6.20
CA PRO A 76 -8.33 19.34 -5.20
C PRO A 76 -9.54 18.68 -4.54
N GLU A 77 -10.24 17.79 -5.27
CA GLU A 77 -11.36 16.99 -4.78
C GLU A 77 -10.96 16.02 -3.66
N ILE A 78 -9.70 15.57 -3.65
CA ILE A 78 -9.15 14.71 -2.59
C ILE A 78 -8.62 15.58 -1.45
N PHE A 79 -7.65 16.45 -1.74
CA PHE A 79 -6.93 17.20 -0.71
C PHE A 79 -7.75 18.32 -0.08
N GLY A 80 -8.73 18.89 -0.79
CA GLY A 80 -9.65 19.90 -0.26
C GLY A 80 -10.55 19.40 0.88
N GLN A 81 -10.69 18.07 1.05
CA GLN A 81 -11.42 17.47 2.16
C GLN A 81 -10.59 17.34 3.45
N PHE A 82 -9.31 17.65 3.39
CA PHE A 82 -8.35 17.51 4.49
C PHE A 82 -7.86 18.86 4.96
N LYS A 83 -7.55 18.97 6.25
CA LYS A 83 -6.80 20.10 6.78
C LYS A 83 -5.32 19.83 6.60
N GLU A 84 -4.61 20.76 5.95
CA GLU A 84 -3.14 20.70 5.91
C GLU A 84 -2.62 20.95 7.33
N TRP A 85 -1.81 20.03 7.85
CA TRP A 85 -1.16 20.21 9.13
C TRP A 85 0.10 21.07 8.94
N ARG A 86 0.06 22.30 9.43
CA ARG A 86 1.18 23.24 9.43
C ARG A 86 1.79 23.29 10.83
N GLY A 87 2.22 22.13 11.35
CA GLY A 87 2.87 22.07 12.65
C GLY A 87 4.24 22.75 12.62
N GLY A 88 4.52 23.55 13.66
CA GLY A 88 5.78 24.26 13.82
C GLY A 88 7.01 23.35 13.80
N ALA A 89 8.18 23.90 14.02
CA ALA A 89 9.56 23.44 13.84
C ALA A 89 9.96 21.97 14.16
N GLN A 90 9.01 21.09 14.47
CA GLN A 90 9.19 19.64 14.69
C GLN A 90 8.60 18.76 13.58
N LEU A 91 8.37 19.26 12.37
CA LEU A 91 8.30 18.39 11.21
C LEU A 91 9.64 17.67 11.15
N LYS A 92 9.67 16.41 11.65
CA LYS A 92 10.81 15.54 11.41
C LYS A 92 11.07 15.60 9.91
N LYS A 93 12.32 15.71 9.49
CA LYS A 93 12.77 15.81 8.09
C LYS A 93 12.26 14.67 7.17
N SER A 94 11.35 13.83 7.65
CA SER A 94 10.96 12.56 7.03
C SER A 94 9.78 12.65 6.06
N TYR A 95 8.94 13.69 6.08
CA TYR A 95 7.87 13.83 5.08
C TYR A 95 7.68 15.29 4.67
N GLN A 96 7.23 15.50 3.43
CA GLN A 96 7.12 16.84 2.86
C GLN A 96 5.82 17.55 3.24
N MET A 97 4.71 16.83 3.36
CA MET A 97 3.38 17.40 3.65
C MET A 97 2.49 16.40 4.38
N HIS A 98 1.67 16.92 5.31
CA HIS A 98 0.73 16.14 6.10
C HIS A 98 -0.67 16.73 6.05
N PHE A 99 -1.66 15.89 5.80
CA PHE A 99 -3.08 16.24 5.73
C PHE A 99 -3.86 15.31 6.63
N THR A 100 -4.83 15.85 7.36
CA THR A 100 -5.68 15.06 8.27
C THR A 100 -7.16 15.37 8.08
N ARG A 101 -7.99 14.35 8.23
CA ARG A 101 -9.46 14.42 8.26
C ARG A 101 -9.99 13.47 9.33
N ILE A 102 -11.03 13.89 10.04
CA ILE A 102 -11.71 13.04 11.02
C ILE A 102 -13.03 12.55 10.43
N ASP A 103 -13.16 11.23 10.26
CA ASP A 103 -14.36 10.57 9.78
C ASP A 103 -14.96 9.71 10.89
N LYS A 104 -16.17 10.06 11.37
CA LYS A 104 -16.86 9.32 12.46
C LYS A 104 -15.97 9.06 13.68
N GLY A 105 -15.21 10.09 14.08
CA GLY A 105 -14.31 10.04 15.23
C GLY A 105 -12.98 9.30 14.99
N LYS A 106 -12.70 8.84 13.77
CA LYS A 106 -11.46 8.15 13.42
C LYS A 106 -10.61 8.98 12.44
N PRO A 107 -9.30 9.13 12.69
CA PRO A 107 -8.43 9.89 11.80
C PRO A 107 -8.18 9.15 10.49
N THR A 108 -8.14 9.90 9.41
CA THR A 108 -7.59 9.50 8.12
C THR A 108 -6.53 10.51 7.76
N ASP A 109 -5.30 10.06 7.66
CA ASP A 109 -4.15 10.91 7.41
C ASP A 109 -3.50 10.60 6.06
N ILE A 110 -2.96 11.63 5.42
CA ILE A 110 -2.11 11.51 4.24
C ILE A 110 -0.78 12.17 4.56
N ARG A 111 0.32 11.46 4.36
CA ARG A 111 1.67 12.04 4.39
C ARG A 111 2.36 11.77 3.06
N LEU A 112 2.96 12.80 2.48
CA LEU A 112 3.63 12.72 1.19
C LEU A 112 5.14 12.63 1.41
N PHE A 113 5.76 11.64 0.78
CA PHE A 113 7.19 11.37 0.80
C PHE A 113 7.74 11.38 -0.63
N ASP A 114 8.95 11.86 -0.83
CA ASP A 114 9.64 11.79 -2.13
C ASP A 114 10.51 10.55 -2.27
N SER A 115 10.87 9.91 -1.16
CA SER A 115 11.69 8.71 -1.13
C SER A 115 11.20 7.70 -0.08
N LEU A 116 11.38 6.43 -0.40
CA LEU A 116 11.08 5.31 0.51
C LEU A 116 12.04 5.26 1.70
N GLU A 117 13.28 5.69 1.53
CA GLU A 117 14.33 5.70 2.55
C GLU A 117 13.98 6.60 3.75
N LEU A 118 13.07 7.55 3.55
CA LEU A 118 12.57 8.43 4.60
C LEU A 118 11.51 7.76 5.50
N ILE A 119 11.07 6.56 5.16
CA ILE A 119 10.06 5.82 5.91
C ILE A 119 10.76 4.73 6.73
N ASP A 120 10.94 5.00 8.02
CA ASP A 120 11.41 3.99 8.97
C ASP A 120 10.22 3.28 9.64
N PRO A 121 10.08 1.95 9.45
CA PRO A 121 9.01 1.19 10.12
C PRO A 121 8.99 1.34 11.65
N ALA A 122 10.13 1.55 12.28
CA ALA A 122 10.22 1.69 13.73
C ALA A 122 9.54 2.96 14.28
N GLU A 123 9.32 3.98 13.44
CA GLU A 123 8.65 5.22 13.84
C GLU A 123 7.13 5.09 14.02
N PHE A 124 6.53 3.99 13.57
CA PHE A 124 5.07 3.80 13.59
C PHE A 124 4.68 2.74 14.64
N PRO A 125 3.65 3.00 15.46
CA PRO A 125 3.23 2.04 16.49
C PRO A 125 2.51 0.81 15.92
N THR A 126 1.86 0.95 14.76
CA THR A 126 1.08 -0.11 14.11
C THR A 126 1.85 -0.73 12.94
N ASP A 127 1.31 -1.80 12.35
CA ASP A 127 1.87 -2.43 11.15
C ASP A 127 1.91 -1.48 9.95
N ILE A 128 2.86 -1.70 9.05
CA ILE A 128 3.02 -0.93 7.83
C ILE A 128 2.89 -1.85 6.63
N PHE A 129 1.83 -1.64 5.87
CA PHE A 129 1.52 -2.41 4.69
C PHE A 129 1.93 -1.67 3.40
N ILE A 130 2.79 -2.30 2.61
CA ILE A 130 3.08 -1.88 1.25
C ILE A 130 1.93 -2.33 0.34
N CYS A 131 1.28 -1.36 -0.31
CA CYS A 131 0.08 -1.57 -1.14
C CYS A 131 0.32 -1.28 -2.63
N GLY A 132 1.58 -1.17 -3.05
CA GLY A 132 1.94 -1.06 -4.46
C GLY A 132 2.16 0.38 -4.95
N GLY A 133 2.29 0.63 -6.30
CA GLY A 133 2.30 -0.34 -7.42
C GLY A 133 3.61 -1.11 -7.60
N ALA A 134 3.79 -1.60 -8.82
CA ALA A 134 4.90 -2.49 -9.19
C ALA A 134 6.27 -1.98 -8.74
N GLU A 135 6.61 -0.72 -9.04
CA GLU A 135 7.88 -0.10 -8.64
C GLU A 135 8.07 -0.06 -7.12
N VAL A 136 6.98 0.21 -6.36
CA VAL A 136 7.04 0.26 -4.90
C VAL A 136 7.23 -1.15 -4.34
N TYR A 137 6.53 -2.16 -4.86
CA TYR A 137 6.77 -3.55 -4.48
C TYR A 137 8.22 -3.98 -4.77
N ALA A 138 8.74 -3.69 -5.98
CA ALA A 138 10.10 -4.06 -6.35
C ALA A 138 11.16 -3.50 -5.39
N GLN A 139 10.98 -2.26 -4.92
CA GLN A 139 11.89 -1.61 -3.98
C GLN A 139 11.74 -2.09 -2.54
N THR A 140 10.54 -2.55 -2.14
CA THR A 140 10.23 -2.81 -0.72
C THR A 140 10.24 -4.28 -0.35
N LEU A 141 9.97 -5.21 -1.26
CA LEU A 141 9.92 -6.65 -0.96
C LEU A 141 11.17 -7.16 -0.23
N PRO A 142 12.42 -6.74 -0.56
CA PRO A 142 13.59 -7.15 0.20
C PRO A 142 13.61 -6.67 1.67
N ARG A 143 12.74 -5.72 2.03
CA ARG A 143 12.60 -5.13 3.37
C ARG A 143 11.30 -5.54 4.07
N CYS A 144 10.50 -6.41 3.45
CA CYS A 144 9.25 -6.92 4.03
C CYS A 144 9.48 -8.24 4.74
N SER A 145 9.04 -8.36 6.01
CA SER A 145 9.06 -9.63 6.73
C SER A 145 7.99 -10.60 6.24
N ASP A 146 6.86 -10.06 5.79
CA ASP A 146 5.67 -10.80 5.40
C ASP A 146 5.13 -10.30 4.06
N LEU A 147 4.58 -11.23 3.27
CA LEU A 147 3.84 -10.96 2.04
C LEU A 147 2.50 -11.68 2.11
N TYR A 148 1.42 -10.93 2.14
CA TYR A 148 0.04 -11.42 2.00
C TYR A 148 -0.36 -11.25 0.54
N LEU A 149 -0.48 -12.36 -0.18
CA LEU A 149 -0.68 -12.37 -1.62
C LEU A 149 -1.97 -13.08 -1.99
N THR A 150 -2.89 -12.35 -2.58
CA THR A 150 -4.05 -12.92 -3.26
C THR A 150 -3.63 -13.32 -4.66
N VAL A 151 -3.80 -14.60 -5.00
CA VAL A 151 -3.58 -15.14 -6.36
C VAL A 151 -4.92 -15.40 -7.00
N VAL A 152 -5.26 -14.61 -8.00
CA VAL A 152 -6.48 -14.74 -8.79
C VAL A 152 -6.29 -15.85 -9.83
N LYS A 153 -7.10 -16.89 -9.78
CA LYS A 153 -6.99 -18.14 -10.57
C LYS A 153 -7.39 -17.92 -12.04
N ARG A 154 -6.78 -16.95 -12.70
CA ARG A 154 -6.91 -16.68 -14.13
C ARG A 154 -5.73 -15.85 -14.64
N GLN A 155 -5.54 -15.87 -15.94
CA GLN A 155 -4.66 -14.91 -16.63
C GLN A 155 -5.43 -13.63 -16.95
N CYS A 156 -4.76 -12.50 -16.92
CA CYS A 156 -5.31 -11.19 -17.24
C CYS A 156 -4.39 -10.43 -18.18
N ASP A 157 -4.95 -9.59 -19.04
CA ASP A 157 -4.19 -8.55 -19.73
C ASP A 157 -3.83 -7.44 -18.74
N GLY A 158 -2.63 -6.87 -18.89
CA GLY A 158 -2.19 -5.80 -18.00
C GLY A 158 -0.87 -5.17 -18.40
N ASP A 159 -0.60 -4.01 -17.81
CA ASP A 159 0.60 -3.21 -18.03
C ASP A 159 1.46 -3.03 -16.76
N ALA A 160 0.96 -3.52 -15.62
CA ALA A 160 1.68 -3.53 -14.35
C ALA A 160 1.74 -4.96 -13.79
N PHE A 161 2.95 -5.39 -13.39
CA PHE A 161 3.19 -6.77 -12.95
C PHE A 161 3.79 -6.79 -11.55
N PHE A 162 3.42 -7.80 -10.75
CA PHE A 162 4.05 -8.06 -9.46
C PHE A 162 5.48 -8.58 -9.68
N PRO A 163 6.47 -8.03 -8.97
CA PRO A 163 7.87 -8.45 -9.15
C PRO A 163 8.11 -9.88 -8.66
N PRO A 164 9.17 -10.56 -9.14
CA PRO A 164 9.60 -11.85 -8.60
C PRO A 164 9.89 -11.76 -7.10
N PHE A 165 9.42 -12.73 -6.33
CA PHE A 165 9.54 -12.75 -4.87
C PHE A 165 9.94 -14.13 -4.31
N GLU A 166 9.85 -15.17 -5.09
CA GLU A 166 9.96 -16.56 -4.67
C GLU A 166 11.32 -16.89 -4.05
N SER A 167 12.38 -16.27 -4.53
CA SER A 167 13.72 -16.43 -3.96
C SER A 167 13.85 -15.85 -2.55
N MET A 168 13.08 -14.79 -2.25
CA MET A 168 13.12 -14.08 -0.97
C MET A 168 12.15 -14.65 0.07
N PHE A 169 11.04 -15.22 -0.38
CA PHE A 169 9.95 -15.65 0.48
C PHE A 169 9.68 -17.14 0.41
N GLN A 170 9.13 -17.69 1.48
CA GLN A 170 8.61 -19.06 1.54
C GLN A 170 7.16 -19.04 1.99
N LEU A 171 6.34 -19.90 1.43
CA LEU A 171 4.96 -20.08 1.85
C LEU A 171 4.93 -20.48 3.33
N HIS A 172 4.18 -19.74 4.12
CA HIS A 172 3.97 -19.99 5.54
C HIS A 172 2.60 -20.60 5.80
N GLU A 173 1.56 -20.06 5.16
CA GLU A 173 0.18 -20.46 5.41
C GLU A 173 -0.71 -20.15 4.19
N MET A 174 -1.66 -21.06 3.92
CA MET A 174 -2.80 -20.81 3.05
C MET A 174 -3.94 -20.25 3.91
N ILE A 175 -4.19 -18.94 3.80
CA ILE A 175 -5.23 -18.27 4.61
C ILE A 175 -6.63 -18.55 4.09
N PHE A 176 -6.77 -18.60 2.77
CA PHE A 176 -8.04 -18.83 2.10
C PHE A 176 -7.81 -19.52 0.75
N GLU A 177 -8.67 -20.46 0.42
CA GLU A 177 -8.73 -21.10 -0.89
C GLU A 177 -10.18 -21.14 -1.37
N GLY A 178 -10.42 -20.54 -2.53
CA GLY A 178 -11.73 -20.49 -3.20
C GLY A 178 -11.62 -20.81 -4.68
N PRO A 179 -12.74 -20.88 -5.40
CA PRO A 179 -12.75 -21.21 -6.84
C PRO A 179 -12.06 -20.14 -7.69
N ASP A 180 -12.23 -18.86 -7.35
CA ASP A 180 -11.75 -17.74 -8.17
C ASP A 180 -10.38 -17.22 -7.74
N PHE A 181 -10.04 -17.37 -6.46
CA PHE A 181 -8.76 -16.90 -5.90
C PHE A 181 -8.40 -17.63 -4.63
N GLU A 182 -7.17 -17.45 -4.21
CA GLU A 182 -6.63 -17.90 -2.93
C GLU A 182 -5.84 -16.77 -2.28
N ILE A 183 -5.69 -16.79 -0.96
CA ILE A 183 -4.88 -15.85 -0.19
C ILE A 183 -3.78 -16.64 0.52
N ARG A 184 -2.55 -16.30 0.20
CA ARG A 184 -1.35 -16.94 0.72
C ARG A 184 -0.58 -15.96 1.60
N HIS A 185 -0.10 -16.44 2.73
CA HIS A 185 0.87 -15.74 3.57
C HIS A 185 2.26 -16.33 3.35
N TYR A 186 3.19 -15.48 2.99
CA TYR A 186 4.59 -15.82 2.84
C TYR A 186 5.43 -15.08 3.88
N ARG A 187 6.49 -15.73 4.37
CA ARG A 187 7.51 -15.12 5.24
C ARG A 187 8.84 -14.99 4.52
N HIS A 188 9.52 -13.89 4.79
CA HIS A 188 10.84 -13.64 4.24
C HIS A 188 11.85 -14.62 4.84
N ARG A 189 12.72 -15.21 4.01
CA ARG A 189 13.70 -16.24 4.41
C ARG A 189 14.80 -15.68 5.32
N GLY A 190 15.16 -14.39 5.17
CA GLY A 190 16.27 -13.74 5.86
C GLY A 190 15.87 -12.67 6.89
N LEU A 191 14.59 -12.29 6.99
CA LEU A 191 14.10 -11.30 7.97
C LEU A 191 13.25 -12.02 9.03
N ARG A 192 13.57 -11.78 10.31
CA ARG A 192 12.81 -12.29 11.47
C ARG A 192 12.43 -11.17 12.41
#